data_62e54f77545e831261f96e158aaccf8d
#
_entry.id   62e54f77545e831261f96e158aaccf8d
#
_cell.length_a   1.000
_cell.length_b   1.000
_cell.length_c   1.000
_cell.angle_alpha   90.00
_cell.angle_beta   90.00
_cell.angle_gamma   90.00
#
_symmetry.space_group_name_H-M   'P 1'
#
loop_
_entity.id
_entity.type
_entity.pdbx_description
1 polymer ?
#
loop_
_entity_poly.entity_id
_entity_poly.type
_entity_poly.pdbx_seq_one_letter_code
_entity_poly.pdbx_strand_id
1 'polypeptide(L)'
;PSGPGILILMNHQSLIDIPLIVRCIDNGYPRIVTRRRYARWIPLISHVLKVYQFPLVDPAATAGQTRKMLRKLQESARTSEVPFMIFPEGHRTKDGEIGLFMTTGLRLILRARPWRVYAFVFDGYSGYPKLSDFFAGMAKLEGRIELVGEFDWPDPKGDHNAFATEIRQRMIDRLAEMRGASAA
;
A
#
# COMPACT_ATOMS: atom_id res chain seq x y z
N PRO A 1 -10.13 -10.45 0.27
CA PRO A 1 -9.23 -11.09 -0.71
C PRO A 1 -8.18 -11.96 -0.04
N SER A 2 -7.88 -13.15 -0.60
CA SER A 2 -6.91 -14.09 -0.04
C SER A 2 -6.18 -14.88 -1.15
N GLY A 3 -4.96 -15.35 -0.87
CA GLY A 3 -4.18 -16.21 -1.76
C GLY A 3 -3.22 -15.48 -2.72
N PRO A 4 -2.55 -16.26 -3.59
CA PRO A 4 -1.57 -15.74 -4.54
C PRO A 4 -2.24 -15.00 -5.71
N GLY A 5 -1.48 -14.11 -6.36
CA GLY A 5 -1.97 -13.33 -7.51
C GLY A 5 -2.88 -12.16 -7.16
N ILE A 6 -3.00 -11.82 -5.87
CA ILE A 6 -3.74 -10.66 -5.41
C ILE A 6 -2.78 -9.52 -5.11
N LEU A 7 -3.05 -8.35 -5.70
CA LEU A 7 -2.36 -7.10 -5.42
C LEU A 7 -3.32 -6.11 -4.77
N ILE A 8 -2.94 -5.58 -3.63
CA ILE A 8 -3.71 -4.57 -2.90
C ILE A 8 -3.02 -3.23 -3.06
N LEU A 9 -3.77 -2.25 -3.52
CA LEU A 9 -3.37 -0.84 -3.61
C LEU A 9 -4.20 -0.03 -2.61
N MET A 10 -3.55 0.80 -1.81
CA MET A 10 -4.23 1.69 -0.87
C MET A 10 -3.45 3.00 -0.73
N ASN A 11 -4.15 4.12 -0.55
CA ASN A 11 -3.52 5.38 -0.17
C ASN A 11 -2.92 5.30 1.24
N HIS A 12 -2.02 6.19 1.58
CA HIS A 12 -1.26 6.12 2.84
C HIS A 12 -1.38 7.39 3.66
N GLN A 13 -2.14 7.33 4.75
CA GLN A 13 -2.33 8.45 5.67
C GLN A 13 -1.57 8.27 6.98
N SER A 14 -1.56 7.06 7.55
CA SER A 14 -1.03 6.79 8.88
C SER A 14 -0.32 5.43 8.97
N LEU A 15 0.38 5.19 10.07
CA LEU A 15 0.90 3.84 10.39
C LEU A 15 -0.23 2.84 10.72
N ILE A 16 -1.40 3.32 11.09
CA ILE A 16 -2.56 2.51 11.43
C ILE A 16 -3.27 1.94 10.19
N ASP A 17 -2.98 2.47 9.00
CA ASP A 17 -3.50 1.94 7.74
C ASP A 17 -3.21 0.44 7.58
N ILE A 18 -2.03 0.00 8.07
CA ILE A 18 -1.60 -1.39 7.96
C ILE A 18 -2.47 -2.36 8.77
N PRO A 19 -2.69 -2.19 10.08
CA PRO A 19 -3.58 -3.09 10.82
C PRO A 19 -5.04 -3.02 10.35
N LEU A 20 -5.49 -1.89 9.80
CA LEU A 20 -6.85 -1.76 9.29
C LEU A 20 -7.04 -2.58 8.00
N ILE A 21 -6.15 -2.44 7.03
CA ILE A 21 -6.28 -3.21 5.78
C ILE A 21 -6.10 -4.71 6.00
N VAL A 22 -5.31 -5.13 6.99
CA VAL A 22 -5.17 -6.55 7.34
C VAL A 22 -6.51 -7.16 7.76
N ARG A 23 -7.40 -6.40 8.38
CA ARG A 23 -8.76 -6.85 8.73
C ARG A 23 -9.67 -7.08 7.52
N CYS A 24 -9.32 -6.51 6.36
CA CYS A 24 -10.06 -6.69 5.11
C CYS A 24 -9.54 -7.91 4.31
N ILE A 25 -8.59 -8.66 4.85
CA ILE A 25 -7.99 -9.84 4.21
C ILE A 25 -8.43 -11.08 4.97
N ASP A 26 -9.03 -12.03 4.25
CA ASP A 26 -9.71 -13.17 4.88
C ASP A 26 -8.75 -14.19 5.49
N ASN A 27 -7.59 -14.42 4.87
CA ASN A 27 -6.62 -15.40 5.34
C ASN A 27 -5.19 -14.90 5.19
N GLY A 28 -4.50 -14.82 6.31
CA GLY A 28 -3.07 -14.52 6.34
C GLY A 28 -2.75 -13.03 6.34
N TYR A 29 -1.47 -12.77 6.41
CA TYR A 29 -0.91 -11.41 6.46
C TYR A 29 -0.35 -11.06 5.07
N PRO A 30 -0.72 -9.94 4.45
CA PRO A 30 -0.20 -9.57 3.13
C PRO A 30 1.29 -9.26 3.22
N ARG A 31 2.03 -9.48 2.12
CA ARG A 31 3.38 -8.94 1.97
C ARG A 31 3.32 -7.46 1.63
N ILE A 32 3.68 -6.62 2.57
CA ILE A 32 3.57 -5.16 2.43
C ILE A 32 4.93 -4.58 2.06
N VAL A 33 5.00 -3.80 0.97
CA VAL A 33 6.20 -3.06 0.61
C VAL A 33 6.48 -1.99 1.65
N THR A 34 7.63 -2.08 2.33
CA THR A 34 7.91 -1.28 3.52
C THR A 34 9.29 -0.62 3.44
N ARG A 35 9.43 0.57 4.03
CA ARG A 35 10.72 1.26 4.09
C ARG A 35 11.69 0.56 5.03
N ARG A 36 12.94 0.37 4.58
CA ARG A 36 14.02 -0.31 5.29
C ARG A 36 14.27 0.22 6.71
N ARG A 37 14.05 1.52 6.94
CA ARG A 37 14.24 2.13 8.26
C ARG A 37 13.38 1.48 9.36
N TYR A 38 12.19 0.98 9.04
CA TYR A 38 11.31 0.33 10.02
C TYR A 38 11.76 -1.08 10.43
N ALA A 39 12.70 -1.68 9.69
CA ALA A 39 13.25 -3.00 10.01
C ALA A 39 14.28 -2.99 11.15
N ARG A 40 14.70 -1.81 11.66
CA ARG A 40 15.82 -1.71 12.61
C ARG A 40 15.47 -1.10 13.97
N TRP A 41 14.47 -0.23 14.06
CA TRP A 41 14.31 0.66 15.21
C TRP A 41 13.01 0.49 16.00
N ILE A 42 12.06 -0.33 15.53
CA ILE A 42 10.78 -0.53 16.19
C ILE A 42 10.65 -2.03 16.51
N PRO A 43 10.86 -2.47 17.77
CA PRO A 43 11.01 -3.89 18.12
C PRO A 43 9.90 -4.79 17.57
N LEU A 44 8.64 -4.47 17.82
CA LEU A 44 7.50 -5.28 17.36
C LEU A 44 7.39 -5.28 15.82
N ILE A 45 7.47 -4.10 15.20
CA ILE A 45 7.36 -3.95 13.73
C ILE A 45 8.52 -4.66 13.04
N SER A 46 9.75 -4.50 13.52
CA SER A 46 10.91 -5.15 12.92
C SER A 46 10.83 -6.69 12.97
N HIS A 47 10.19 -7.24 13.99
CA HIS A 47 9.93 -8.67 14.09
C HIS A 47 8.89 -9.14 13.04
N VAL A 48 7.76 -8.44 12.95
CA VAL A 48 6.72 -8.70 11.94
C VAL A 48 7.29 -8.64 10.53
N LEU A 49 8.09 -7.62 10.19
CA LEU A 49 8.71 -7.46 8.87
C LEU A 49 9.61 -8.65 8.50
N LYS A 50 10.31 -9.24 9.48
CA LYS A 50 11.16 -10.42 9.26
C LYS A 50 10.35 -11.69 9.11
N VAL A 51 9.40 -11.95 10.00
CA VAL A 51 8.57 -13.16 10.00
C VAL A 51 7.77 -13.26 8.70
N TYR A 52 7.14 -12.17 8.28
CA TYR A 52 6.33 -12.14 7.05
C TYR A 52 7.13 -11.78 5.79
N GLN A 53 8.45 -11.68 5.88
CA GLN A 53 9.36 -11.44 4.75
C GLN A 53 8.96 -10.23 3.90
N PHE A 54 8.63 -9.11 4.52
CA PHE A 54 8.23 -7.91 3.81
C PHE A 54 9.34 -7.40 2.90
N PRO A 55 9.04 -7.06 1.63
CA PRO A 55 10.01 -6.45 0.74
C PRO A 55 10.36 -5.05 1.23
N LEU A 56 11.66 -4.84 1.48
CA LEU A 56 12.17 -3.58 2.02
C LEU A 56 12.69 -2.68 0.91
N VAL A 57 12.22 -1.43 0.90
CA VAL A 57 12.68 -0.38 -0.02
C VAL A 57 13.40 0.73 0.74
N ASP A 58 14.43 1.31 0.11
CA ASP A 58 15.22 2.39 0.67
C ASP A 58 15.39 3.49 -0.38
N PRO A 59 14.68 4.63 -0.24
CA PRO A 59 14.79 5.74 -1.17
C PRO A 59 16.16 6.41 -1.21
N ALA A 60 16.97 6.24 -0.15
CA ALA A 60 18.31 6.80 -0.05
C ALA A 60 19.42 5.84 -0.51
N ALA A 61 19.05 4.68 -1.09
CA ALA A 61 20.01 3.70 -1.56
C ALA A 61 20.81 4.19 -2.78
N THR A 62 22.07 3.78 -2.86
CA THR A 62 22.91 4.03 -4.06
C THR A 62 22.33 3.30 -5.28
N ALA A 63 22.73 3.69 -6.50
CA ALA A 63 22.22 3.10 -7.74
C ALA A 63 22.37 1.56 -7.79
N GLY A 64 23.51 1.03 -7.32
CA GLY A 64 23.74 -0.43 -7.25
C GLY A 64 22.84 -1.12 -6.24
N GLN A 65 22.67 -0.53 -5.06
CA GLN A 65 21.78 -1.03 -4.02
C GLN A 65 20.31 -0.97 -4.48
N THR A 66 19.91 0.11 -5.15
CA THR A 66 18.58 0.28 -5.72
C THR A 66 18.26 -0.82 -6.73
N ARG A 67 19.17 -1.11 -7.67
CA ARG A 67 18.98 -2.19 -8.64
C ARG A 67 18.76 -3.54 -7.95
N LYS A 68 19.58 -3.88 -6.95
CA LYS A 68 19.46 -5.13 -6.18
C LYS A 68 18.14 -5.20 -5.42
N MET A 69 17.73 -4.09 -4.83
CA MET A 69 16.48 -3.95 -4.08
C MET A 69 15.26 -4.12 -4.99
N LEU A 70 15.24 -3.47 -6.15
CA LEU A 70 14.15 -3.57 -7.12
C LEU A 70 14.01 -4.98 -7.69
N ARG A 71 15.13 -5.68 -7.95
CA ARG A 71 15.10 -7.10 -8.33
C ARG A 71 14.48 -7.98 -7.24
N LYS A 72 14.84 -7.76 -5.97
CA LYS A 72 14.26 -8.48 -4.83
C LYS A 72 12.77 -8.18 -4.68
N LEU A 73 12.35 -6.93 -4.89
CA LEU A 73 10.94 -6.55 -4.87
C LEU A 73 10.16 -7.31 -5.93
N GLN A 74 10.64 -7.30 -7.17
CA GLN A 74 9.98 -8.01 -8.27
C GLN A 74 9.92 -9.52 -8.02
N GLU A 75 10.99 -10.13 -7.54
CA GLU A 75 11.02 -11.55 -7.21
C GLU A 75 10.07 -11.89 -6.06
N SER A 76 10.04 -11.06 -5.01
CA SER A 76 9.08 -11.22 -3.90
C SER A 76 7.63 -11.14 -4.38
N ALA A 77 7.33 -10.25 -5.32
CA ALA A 77 6.00 -10.13 -5.91
C ALA A 77 5.66 -11.36 -6.76
N ARG A 78 6.63 -11.85 -7.55
CA ARG A 78 6.45 -13.02 -8.43
C ARG A 78 6.16 -14.31 -7.64
N THR A 79 6.83 -14.50 -6.50
CA THR A 79 6.78 -15.73 -5.70
C THR A 79 5.89 -15.65 -4.48
N SER A 80 5.10 -14.58 -4.32
CA SER A 80 4.23 -14.44 -3.16
C SER A 80 3.05 -15.41 -3.22
N GLU A 81 2.93 -16.23 -2.19
CA GLU A 81 1.78 -17.14 -1.96
C GLU A 81 0.65 -16.48 -1.17
N VAL A 82 0.87 -15.25 -0.70
CA VAL A 82 -0.10 -14.43 0.02
C VAL A 82 -0.34 -13.13 -0.74
N PRO A 83 -1.43 -12.39 -0.46
CA PRO A 83 -1.67 -11.09 -1.08
C PRO A 83 -0.45 -10.18 -0.98
N PHE A 84 -0.18 -9.44 -2.04
CA PHE A 84 0.90 -8.47 -2.09
C PHE A 84 0.32 -7.06 -1.96
N MET A 85 0.92 -6.19 -1.16
CA MET A 85 0.37 -4.88 -0.90
C MET A 85 1.40 -3.77 -1.08
N ILE A 86 0.97 -2.68 -1.68
CA ILE A 86 1.78 -1.46 -1.82
C ILE A 86 0.92 -0.22 -1.56
N PHE A 87 1.52 0.76 -0.90
CA PHE A 87 1.07 2.15 -0.90
C PHE A 87 1.74 2.86 -2.08
N PRO A 88 1.05 3.08 -3.20
CA PRO A 88 1.70 3.48 -4.45
C PRO A 88 2.30 4.88 -4.39
N GLU A 89 1.88 5.73 -3.46
CA GLU A 89 2.44 7.06 -3.21
C GLU A 89 3.87 7.02 -2.65
N GLY A 90 4.27 5.88 -2.03
CA GLY A 90 5.59 5.70 -1.43
C GLY A 90 5.85 6.49 -0.14
N HIS A 91 4.93 7.34 0.28
CA HIS A 91 4.98 8.11 1.52
C HIS A 91 3.55 8.39 2.04
N ARG A 92 3.44 8.76 3.30
CA ARG A 92 2.17 9.19 3.88
C ARG A 92 1.82 10.59 3.37
N THR A 93 0.56 10.80 3.07
CA THR A 93 0.04 12.13 2.76
C THR A 93 0.18 13.08 3.96
N LYS A 94 0.20 14.39 3.69
CA LYS A 94 0.23 15.43 4.72
C LYS A 94 -1.12 16.17 4.81
N ASP A 95 -1.85 16.18 3.71
CA ASP A 95 -3.09 16.92 3.53
C ASP A 95 -4.34 16.02 3.43
N GLY A 96 -4.14 14.70 3.46
CA GLY A 96 -5.20 13.72 3.30
C GLY A 96 -5.53 13.37 1.85
N GLU A 97 -4.92 14.08 0.88
CA GLU A 97 -5.16 13.84 -0.54
C GLU A 97 -4.33 12.67 -1.09
N ILE A 98 -4.80 12.08 -2.18
CA ILE A 98 -4.09 11.02 -2.86
C ILE A 98 -3.03 11.63 -3.79
N GLY A 99 -1.77 11.49 -3.39
CA GLY A 99 -0.62 12.00 -4.12
C GLY A 99 -0.34 11.28 -5.44
N LEU A 100 0.74 11.67 -6.10
CA LEU A 100 1.21 10.98 -7.30
C LEU A 100 1.74 9.59 -6.95
N PHE A 101 1.44 8.61 -7.81
CA PHE A 101 1.96 7.26 -7.64
C PHE A 101 3.43 7.17 -8.05
N MET A 102 4.23 6.53 -7.22
CA MET A 102 5.62 6.17 -7.52
C MET A 102 5.65 4.99 -8.49
N THR A 103 5.62 5.30 -9.78
CA THR A 103 5.39 4.32 -10.86
C THR A 103 6.45 3.23 -10.95
N THR A 104 7.72 3.49 -10.56
CA THR A 104 8.81 2.51 -10.68
C THR A 104 8.54 1.24 -9.88
N GLY A 105 8.15 1.36 -8.61
CA GLY A 105 7.86 0.21 -7.75
C GLY A 105 6.62 -0.54 -8.21
N LEU A 106 5.54 0.18 -8.48
CA LEU A 106 4.28 -0.41 -8.96
C LEU A 106 4.46 -1.13 -10.31
N ARG A 107 5.18 -0.54 -11.26
CA ARG A 107 5.49 -1.16 -12.55
C ARG A 107 6.22 -2.49 -12.41
N LEU A 108 7.19 -2.58 -11.50
CA LEU A 108 7.93 -3.83 -11.28
C LEU A 108 7.05 -4.93 -10.67
N ILE A 109 6.13 -4.55 -9.80
CA ILE A 109 5.15 -5.48 -9.22
C ILE A 109 4.19 -5.96 -10.31
N LEU A 110 3.61 -5.05 -11.10
CA LEU A 110 2.71 -5.38 -12.20
C LEU A 110 3.37 -6.28 -13.25
N ARG A 111 4.68 -6.09 -13.51
CA ARG A 111 5.48 -6.93 -14.41
C ARG A 111 5.83 -8.31 -13.88
N ALA A 112 5.66 -8.53 -12.59
CA ALA A 112 6.09 -9.78 -11.95
C ALA A 112 5.22 -10.98 -12.34
N ARG A 113 3.91 -10.76 -12.51
CA ARG A 113 2.91 -11.77 -12.85
C ARG A 113 1.56 -11.13 -13.19
N PRO A 114 0.58 -11.87 -13.73
CA PRO A 114 -0.81 -11.42 -13.73
C PRO A 114 -1.35 -11.19 -12.31
N TRP A 115 -2.21 -10.19 -12.15
CA TRP A 115 -2.78 -9.81 -10.86
C TRP A 115 -4.28 -9.59 -10.95
N ARG A 116 -4.99 -9.98 -9.87
CA ARG A 116 -6.27 -9.38 -9.50
C ARG A 116 -5.98 -8.27 -8.50
N VAL A 117 -6.31 -7.04 -8.87
CA VAL A 117 -5.96 -5.83 -8.13
C VAL A 117 -7.17 -5.35 -7.35
N TYR A 118 -7.03 -5.20 -6.05
CA TYR A 118 -8.01 -4.58 -5.17
C TYR A 118 -7.51 -3.19 -4.78
N ALA A 119 -8.24 -2.16 -5.17
CA ALA A 119 -7.94 -0.80 -4.78
C ALA A 119 -8.82 -0.38 -3.60
N PHE A 120 -8.21 0.12 -2.54
CA PHE A 120 -8.88 0.63 -1.36
C PHE A 120 -8.56 2.10 -1.15
N VAL A 121 -9.51 2.83 -0.61
CA VAL A 121 -9.31 4.19 -0.10
C VAL A 121 -9.57 4.20 1.39
N PHE A 122 -8.68 4.88 2.08
CA PHE A 122 -8.78 5.13 3.51
C PHE A 122 -8.84 6.64 3.76
N ASP A 123 -9.72 7.09 4.66
CA ASP A 123 -9.81 8.48 5.12
C ASP A 123 -10.00 8.57 6.64
N GLY A 124 -9.58 9.70 7.23
CA GLY A 124 -9.79 10.06 8.63
C GLY A 124 -8.53 10.18 9.49
N TYR A 125 -7.32 9.77 9.03
CA TYR A 125 -6.11 9.78 9.87
C TYR A 125 -4.98 10.67 9.36
N SER A 126 -5.23 11.55 8.40
CA SER A 126 -4.21 12.46 7.87
C SER A 126 -3.64 13.41 8.91
N GLY A 127 -4.44 13.80 9.91
CA GLY A 127 -4.01 14.62 11.05
C GLY A 127 -3.15 13.87 12.10
N TYR A 128 -2.95 12.54 11.96
CA TYR A 128 -2.26 11.71 12.94
C TYR A 128 -1.08 10.95 12.31
N PRO A 129 -0.04 11.67 11.86
CA PRO A 129 1.07 11.06 11.12
C PRO A 129 1.99 10.19 11.99
N LYS A 130 1.99 10.38 13.31
CA LYS A 130 2.80 9.60 14.25
C LYS A 130 1.91 8.70 15.11
N LEU A 131 2.50 7.62 15.59
CA LEU A 131 1.82 6.71 16.51
C LEU A 131 1.43 7.38 17.84
N SER A 132 2.25 8.33 18.32
CA SER A 132 1.95 9.14 19.50
C SER A 132 0.69 9.98 19.33
N ASP A 133 0.54 10.59 18.16
CA ASP A 133 -0.60 11.46 17.83
C ASP A 133 -1.88 10.62 17.76
N PHE A 134 -1.76 9.40 17.22
CA PHE A 134 -2.85 8.42 17.20
C PHE A 134 -3.33 8.08 18.62
N PHE A 135 -2.44 7.73 19.54
CA PHE A 135 -2.83 7.40 20.92
C PHE A 135 -3.44 8.59 21.66
N ALA A 136 -2.98 9.81 21.40
CA ALA A 136 -3.53 11.02 21.99
C ALA A 136 -4.94 11.36 21.46
N GLY A 137 -5.24 11.00 20.20
CA GLY A 137 -6.50 11.27 19.54
C GLY A 137 -7.50 10.10 19.50
N MET A 138 -7.15 8.95 20.05
CA MET A 138 -7.84 7.66 19.83
C MET A 138 -9.35 7.67 20.14
N ALA A 139 -9.80 8.51 21.06
CA ALA A 139 -11.22 8.63 21.42
C ALA A 139 -12.08 9.39 20.40
N LYS A 140 -11.46 10.03 19.38
CA LYS A 140 -12.13 10.88 18.37
C LYS A 140 -11.86 10.42 16.94
N LEU A 141 -11.27 9.24 16.77
CA LEU A 141 -10.86 8.77 15.45
C LEU A 141 -12.00 8.04 14.75
N GLU A 142 -12.51 8.66 13.72
CA GLU A 142 -13.41 8.03 12.76
C GLU A 142 -12.63 7.80 11.45
N GLY A 143 -12.07 6.60 11.30
CA GLY A 143 -11.43 6.20 10.07
C GLY A 143 -12.35 5.29 9.26
N ARG A 144 -12.45 5.56 7.96
CA ARG A 144 -13.21 4.74 7.02
C ARG A 144 -12.29 4.13 5.99
N ILE A 145 -12.52 2.85 5.68
CA ILE A 145 -11.85 2.15 4.59
C ILE A 145 -12.93 1.64 3.63
N GLU A 146 -12.76 1.92 2.35
CA GLU A 146 -13.71 1.47 1.33
C GLU A 146 -12.99 0.84 0.15
N LEU A 147 -13.60 -0.19 -0.41
CA LEU A 147 -13.18 -0.80 -1.66
C LEU A 147 -13.61 0.11 -2.82
N VAL A 148 -12.63 0.55 -3.61
CA VAL A 148 -12.86 1.32 -4.85
C VAL A 148 -13.33 0.39 -5.96
N GLY A 149 -12.70 -0.80 -6.05
CA GLY A 149 -13.07 -1.82 -7.02
C GLY A 149 -12.03 -2.92 -7.14
N GLU A 150 -12.41 -3.92 -7.94
CA GLU A 150 -11.55 -5.03 -8.36
C GLU A 150 -11.20 -4.81 -9.84
N PHE A 151 -9.92 -5.00 -10.18
CA PHE A 151 -9.40 -4.78 -11.52
C PHE A 151 -8.55 -5.97 -11.92
N ASP A 152 -8.71 -6.44 -13.14
CA ASP A 152 -7.85 -7.48 -13.67
C ASP A 152 -6.63 -6.87 -14.35
N TRP A 153 -5.45 -7.39 -14.03
CA TRP A 153 -4.18 -7.13 -14.70
C TRP A 153 -3.65 -8.44 -15.30
N PRO A 154 -4.18 -8.89 -16.45
CA PRO A 154 -3.85 -10.20 -17.01
C PRO A 154 -2.49 -10.24 -17.73
N ASP A 155 -2.05 -9.11 -18.30
CA ASP A 155 -0.81 -9.03 -19.08
C ASP A 155 0.27 -8.23 -18.35
N PRO A 156 1.32 -8.90 -17.85
CA PRO A 156 2.47 -8.22 -17.23
C PRO A 156 3.21 -7.22 -18.14
N LYS A 157 2.96 -7.23 -19.45
CA LYS A 157 3.55 -6.31 -20.42
C LYS A 157 2.63 -5.14 -20.81
N GLY A 158 1.42 -5.10 -20.28
CA GLY A 158 0.43 -4.06 -20.53
C GLY A 158 0.92 -2.64 -20.20
N ASP A 159 0.10 -1.65 -20.48
CA ASP A 159 0.42 -0.24 -20.17
C ASP A 159 0.24 0.05 -18.68
N HIS A 160 1.32 -0.11 -17.92
CA HIS A 160 1.37 0.11 -16.47
C HIS A 160 1.05 1.57 -16.09
N ASN A 161 1.37 2.55 -16.95
CA ASN A 161 1.16 3.96 -16.64
C ASN A 161 -0.33 4.31 -16.79
N ALA A 162 -0.95 3.87 -17.88
CA ALA A 162 -2.39 4.04 -18.06
C ALA A 162 -3.18 3.40 -16.94
N PHE A 163 -2.83 2.14 -16.58
CA PHE A 163 -3.47 1.43 -15.48
C PHE A 163 -3.31 2.14 -14.12
N ALA A 164 -2.08 2.59 -13.80
CA ALA A 164 -1.82 3.31 -12.57
C ALA A 164 -2.58 4.64 -12.50
N THR A 165 -2.68 5.36 -13.63
CA THR A 165 -3.41 6.62 -13.73
C THR A 165 -4.91 6.41 -13.55
N GLU A 166 -5.47 5.39 -14.21
CA GLU A 166 -6.88 5.04 -14.07
C GLU A 166 -7.24 4.71 -12.62
N ILE A 167 -6.49 3.79 -11.99
CA ILE A 167 -6.77 3.40 -10.60
C ILE A 167 -6.64 4.61 -9.67
N ARG A 168 -5.59 5.42 -9.84
CA ARG A 168 -5.42 6.62 -9.03
C ARG A 168 -6.62 7.55 -9.14
N GLN A 169 -7.13 7.79 -10.36
CA GLN A 169 -8.30 8.65 -10.56
C GLN A 169 -9.53 8.09 -9.85
N ARG A 170 -9.81 6.79 -10.00
CA ARG A 170 -10.93 6.14 -9.31
C ARG A 170 -10.82 6.23 -7.78
N MET A 171 -9.59 6.13 -7.25
CA MET A 171 -9.35 6.30 -5.82
C MET A 171 -9.63 7.74 -5.36
N ILE A 172 -9.25 8.75 -6.17
CA ILE A 172 -9.54 10.17 -5.89
C ILE A 172 -11.05 10.41 -5.88
N ASP A 173 -11.76 9.92 -6.91
CA ASP A 173 -13.20 10.07 -7.03
C ASP A 173 -13.92 9.44 -5.83
N ARG A 174 -13.50 8.23 -5.42
CA ARG A 174 -14.07 7.55 -4.27
C ARG A 174 -13.80 8.28 -2.96
N LEU A 175 -12.61 8.85 -2.77
CA LEU A 175 -12.27 9.65 -1.60
C LEU A 175 -13.18 10.90 -1.51
N ALA A 176 -13.41 11.55 -2.63
CA ALA A 176 -14.32 12.70 -2.69
C ALA A 176 -15.78 12.33 -2.33
N GLU A 177 -16.27 11.18 -2.84
CA GLU A 177 -17.59 10.65 -2.48
C GLU A 177 -17.70 10.35 -0.98
N MET A 178 -16.69 9.68 -0.40
CA MET A 178 -16.66 9.35 1.03
C MET A 178 -16.77 10.62 1.90
N ARG A 179 -16.08 11.69 1.51
CA ARG A 179 -16.10 12.97 2.23
C ARG A 179 -17.41 13.74 2.03
N GLY A 180 -17.97 13.71 0.81
CA GLY A 180 -19.27 14.29 0.51
C GLY A 180 -20.41 13.65 1.29
N ALA A 181 -20.39 12.32 1.43
CA ALA A 181 -21.38 11.58 2.23
C ALA A 181 -21.25 11.81 3.74
N SER A 182 -20.09 12.31 4.22
CA SER A 182 -19.88 12.63 5.66
C SER A 182 -20.31 14.04 6.02
N ALA A 183 -20.53 14.91 5.03
CA ALA A 183 -20.94 16.31 5.22
C ALA A 183 -22.47 16.52 5.13
N ALA A 184 -23.22 15.49 4.75
CA ALA A 184 -24.67 15.47 4.67
C ALA A 184 -25.29 14.71 5.85
#